data_b7c045ef9bfc31388abe60e1e361b863
#
_entry.id   b7c045ef9bfc31388abe60e1e361b863
#
_cell.length_a   1.000
_cell.length_b   1.000
_cell.length_c   1.000
_cell.angle_alpha   90.00
_cell.angle_beta   90.00
_cell.angle_gamma   90.00
#
_symmetry.space_group_name_H-M   'P 1'
#
loop_
_entity.id
_entity.type
_entity.pdbx_description
1 polymer ?
#
loop_
_entity_poly.entity_id
_entity_poly.type
_entity_poly.pdbx_seq_one_letter_code
_entity_poly.pdbx_strand_id
1 'polypeptide(L)'
;GFFLAYLMIAGISVLEVITVVVDGLPSGYRWMNILSNYLGFGLSPAVSICLVYVLDRKTALRRKIRIAVCCEIAYLMFLLISIPYGMVFSVSVDNIYSRGPHFYIYVIMYFGAILYLSISTIVTAREFQNRSRMLIYPLILFVMAETVIQIALPELHVTWLCITLLSVLYFIYCNEMWNQLDALTGLLNQNSYLKQTGGVRCKGGVLVVFDVDDFKQINDR
;
A
#
# COMPACT_ATOMS: atom_id res chain seq x y z
N GLY A 1 -1.04 -5.98 -10.88
CA GLY A 1 -0.89 -5.65 -9.47
C GLY A 1 -1.39 -4.26 -9.14
N PHE A 2 -0.76 -3.19 -9.58
CA PHE A 2 -1.22 -1.80 -9.31
C PHE A 2 -2.66 -1.53 -9.75
N PHE A 3 -3.09 -2.09 -10.87
CA PHE A 3 -4.47 -1.95 -11.33
C PHE A 3 -5.50 -2.37 -10.27
N LEU A 4 -5.24 -3.49 -9.57
CA LEU A 4 -6.11 -3.94 -8.48
C LEU A 4 -6.11 -2.95 -7.31
N ALA A 5 -4.96 -2.42 -6.92
CA ALA A 5 -4.88 -1.41 -5.87
C ALA A 5 -5.66 -0.14 -6.22
N TYR A 6 -5.53 0.37 -7.45
CA TYR A 6 -6.30 1.52 -7.93
C TYR A 6 -7.80 1.25 -7.98
N LEU A 7 -8.20 0.05 -8.41
CA LEU A 7 -9.61 -0.35 -8.42
C LEU A 7 -10.18 -0.39 -6.99
N MET A 8 -9.41 -0.91 -6.02
CA MET A 8 -9.80 -0.90 -4.61
C MET A 8 -9.92 0.53 -4.07
N ILE A 9 -8.94 1.41 -4.32
CA ILE A 9 -8.96 2.81 -3.87
C ILE A 9 -10.19 3.52 -4.47
N ALA A 10 -10.44 3.38 -5.77
CA ALA A 10 -11.61 3.96 -6.41
C ALA A 10 -12.93 3.43 -5.82
N GLY A 11 -13.01 2.10 -5.58
CA GLY A 11 -14.17 1.50 -4.94
C GLY A 11 -14.43 2.03 -3.53
N ILE A 12 -13.38 2.14 -2.71
CA ILE A 12 -13.52 2.67 -1.35
C ILE A 12 -13.88 4.16 -1.37
N SER A 13 -13.32 4.95 -2.31
CA SER A 13 -13.68 6.36 -2.49
C SER A 13 -15.17 6.53 -2.82
N VAL A 14 -15.71 5.65 -3.69
CA VAL A 14 -17.15 5.63 -4.00
C VAL A 14 -17.97 5.24 -2.76
N LEU A 15 -17.52 4.25 -1.99
CA LEU A 15 -18.20 3.85 -0.74
C LEU A 15 -18.24 4.99 0.26
N GLU A 16 -17.16 5.79 0.40
CA GLU A 16 -17.14 6.96 1.27
C GLU A 16 -18.16 8.02 0.82
N VAL A 17 -18.21 8.31 -0.49
CA VAL A 17 -19.24 9.22 -1.02
C VAL A 17 -20.65 8.69 -0.72
N ILE A 18 -20.87 7.38 -0.88
CA ILE A 18 -22.17 6.76 -0.54
C ILE A 18 -22.49 6.94 0.93
N THR A 19 -21.53 6.73 1.86
CA THR A 19 -21.77 6.91 3.29
C THR A 19 -22.21 8.34 3.62
N VAL A 20 -21.53 9.34 3.04
CA VAL A 20 -21.85 10.76 3.26
C VAL A 20 -23.23 11.12 2.68
N VAL A 21 -23.56 10.64 1.48
CA VAL A 21 -24.83 10.95 0.82
C VAL A 21 -26.01 10.26 1.49
N VAL A 22 -25.80 9.02 1.98
CA VAL A 22 -26.87 8.20 2.54
C VAL A 22 -27.11 8.51 4.03
N ASP A 23 -26.14 9.09 4.72
CA ASP A 23 -26.25 9.43 6.14
C ASP A 23 -27.39 10.44 6.36
N GLY A 24 -28.28 10.14 7.31
CA GLY A 24 -29.47 10.96 7.59
C GLY A 24 -30.63 10.84 6.59
N LEU A 25 -30.50 10.01 5.52
CA LEU A 25 -31.64 9.68 4.63
C LEU A 25 -32.65 8.76 5.35
N PRO A 26 -33.89 8.62 4.84
CA PRO A 26 -34.90 7.75 5.43
C PRO A 26 -34.39 6.35 5.73
N SER A 27 -34.94 5.73 6.77
CA SER A 27 -34.49 4.41 7.32
C SER A 27 -34.40 3.29 6.29
N GLY A 28 -35.09 3.37 5.16
CA GLY A 28 -34.96 2.41 4.04
C GLY A 28 -33.55 2.32 3.45
N TYR A 29 -32.72 3.35 3.61
CA TYR A 29 -31.33 3.40 3.11
C TYR A 29 -30.29 2.96 4.15
N ARG A 30 -30.71 2.62 5.37
CA ARG A 30 -29.83 2.22 6.47
C ARG A 30 -28.92 1.06 6.11
N TRP A 31 -29.39 0.08 5.36
CA TRP A 31 -28.58 -1.05 4.90
C TRP A 31 -27.42 -0.63 4.01
N MET A 32 -27.62 0.38 3.15
CA MET A 32 -26.54 0.93 2.31
C MET A 32 -25.47 1.61 3.16
N ASN A 33 -25.88 2.39 4.17
CA ASN A 33 -24.97 3.04 5.10
C ASN A 33 -24.13 1.99 5.85
N ILE A 34 -24.76 0.94 6.39
CA ILE A 34 -24.08 -0.16 7.07
C ILE A 34 -23.10 -0.87 6.12
N LEU A 35 -23.54 -1.24 4.92
CA LEU A 35 -22.71 -1.96 3.96
C LEU A 35 -21.51 -1.13 3.51
N SER A 36 -21.73 0.15 3.20
CA SER A 36 -20.66 1.04 2.74
C SER A 36 -19.62 1.28 3.83
N ASN A 37 -20.02 1.47 5.07
CA ASN A 37 -19.11 1.59 6.20
C ASN A 37 -18.35 0.27 6.46
N TYR A 38 -19.03 -0.87 6.43
CA TYR A 38 -18.40 -2.19 6.58
C TYR A 38 -17.30 -2.41 5.53
N LEU A 39 -17.63 -2.19 4.26
CA LEU A 39 -16.67 -2.35 3.17
C LEU A 39 -15.57 -1.27 3.20
N GLY A 40 -15.90 -0.04 3.53
CA GLY A 40 -14.94 1.05 3.64
C GLY A 40 -13.89 0.78 4.73
N PHE A 41 -14.30 0.48 5.95
CA PHE A 41 -13.39 0.13 7.04
C PHE A 41 -12.67 -1.20 6.82
N GLY A 42 -13.36 -2.18 6.21
CA GLY A 42 -12.78 -3.50 5.96
C GLY A 42 -11.74 -3.50 4.85
N LEU A 43 -11.96 -2.78 3.75
CA LEU A 43 -11.04 -2.81 2.60
C LEU A 43 -9.88 -1.82 2.73
N SER A 44 -9.96 -0.83 3.63
CA SER A 44 -8.91 0.19 3.77
C SER A 44 -7.53 -0.40 4.12
N PRO A 45 -7.37 -1.31 5.09
CA PRO A 45 -6.07 -1.93 5.35
C PRO A 45 -5.62 -2.84 4.20
N ALA A 46 -6.55 -3.47 3.49
CA ALA A 46 -6.27 -4.38 2.38
C ALA A 46 -5.56 -3.68 1.20
N VAL A 47 -5.76 -2.37 0.99
CA VAL A 47 -5.02 -1.57 -0.02
C VAL A 47 -3.52 -1.65 0.23
N SER A 48 -3.07 -1.44 1.47
CA SER A 48 -1.65 -1.52 1.84
C SER A 48 -1.08 -2.92 1.61
N ILE A 49 -1.83 -3.97 1.95
CA ILE A 49 -1.44 -5.37 1.73
C ILE A 49 -1.33 -5.66 0.21
N CYS A 50 -2.26 -5.13 -0.59
CA CYS A 50 -2.22 -5.24 -2.04
C CYS A 50 -0.98 -4.57 -2.64
N LEU A 51 -0.59 -3.38 -2.15
CA LEU A 51 0.63 -2.68 -2.58
C LEU A 51 1.90 -3.46 -2.21
N VAL A 52 1.95 -4.08 -1.03
CA VAL A 52 3.05 -4.99 -0.66
C VAL A 52 3.13 -6.19 -1.61
N TYR A 53 1.99 -6.78 -1.97
CA TYR A 53 1.96 -7.89 -2.93
C TYR A 53 2.53 -7.50 -4.30
N VAL A 54 2.29 -6.26 -4.73
CA VAL A 54 2.86 -5.75 -5.99
C VAL A 54 4.37 -5.56 -5.90
N LEU A 55 4.86 -5.12 -4.74
CA LEU A 55 6.29 -4.92 -4.49
C LEU A 55 7.06 -6.25 -4.50
N ASP A 56 6.41 -7.34 -4.08
CA ASP A 56 7.04 -8.65 -3.90
C ASP A 56 7.18 -9.41 -5.22
N ARG A 57 8.36 -9.35 -5.81
CA ARG A 57 8.76 -10.23 -6.92
C ARG A 57 9.53 -11.48 -6.46
N LYS A 58 9.88 -11.60 -5.16
CA LYS A 58 10.67 -12.71 -4.60
C LYS A 58 9.86 -13.57 -3.63
N THR A 59 10.08 -14.87 -3.66
CA THR A 59 9.36 -15.90 -2.89
C THR A 59 9.46 -15.77 -1.37
N ALA A 60 10.43 -15.05 -0.83
CA ALA A 60 10.65 -14.89 0.60
C ALA A 60 9.53 -14.08 1.32
N LEU A 61 8.93 -13.11 0.65
CA LEU A 61 7.85 -12.29 1.20
C LEU A 61 6.49 -13.02 1.19
N ARG A 62 6.29 -14.03 0.35
CA ARG A 62 5.01 -14.75 0.20
C ARG A 62 4.46 -15.32 1.51
N ARG A 63 5.32 -15.74 2.43
CA ARG A 63 4.88 -16.23 3.75
C ARG A 63 4.35 -15.08 4.62
N LYS A 64 5.03 -13.93 4.60
CA LYS A 64 4.62 -12.73 5.37
C LYS A 64 3.32 -12.14 4.83
N ILE A 65 3.16 -12.10 3.50
CA ILE A 65 1.92 -11.67 2.85
C ILE A 65 0.76 -12.59 3.23
N ARG A 66 0.95 -13.91 3.26
CA ARG A 66 -0.10 -14.85 3.70
C ARG A 66 -0.57 -14.56 5.13
N ILE A 67 0.36 -14.27 6.04
CA ILE A 67 0.01 -13.90 7.42
C ILE A 67 -0.81 -12.60 7.41
N ALA A 68 -0.39 -11.55 6.68
CA ALA A 68 -1.11 -10.29 6.58
C ALA A 68 -2.52 -10.49 6.02
N VAL A 69 -2.68 -11.31 4.98
CA VAL A 69 -3.99 -11.67 4.40
C VAL A 69 -4.86 -12.44 5.40
N CYS A 70 -4.29 -13.38 6.15
CA CYS A 70 -5.05 -14.08 7.20
C CYS A 70 -5.52 -13.12 8.31
N CYS A 71 -4.67 -12.18 8.72
CA CYS A 71 -5.04 -11.14 9.69
C CYS A 71 -6.17 -10.26 9.15
N GLU A 72 -6.10 -9.88 7.87
CA GLU A 72 -7.15 -9.09 7.20
C GLU A 72 -8.48 -9.85 7.14
N ILE A 73 -8.46 -11.12 6.77
CA ILE A 73 -9.67 -11.96 6.75
C ILE A 73 -10.27 -12.07 8.16
N ALA A 74 -9.43 -12.29 9.17
CA ALA A 74 -9.88 -12.36 10.57
C ALA A 74 -10.50 -11.03 11.01
N TYR A 75 -9.91 -9.90 10.61
CA TYR A 75 -10.44 -8.57 10.88
C TYR A 75 -11.79 -8.33 10.19
N LEU A 76 -11.94 -8.69 8.91
CA LEU A 76 -13.20 -8.60 8.18
C LEU A 76 -14.31 -9.41 8.85
N MET A 77 -14.01 -10.63 9.31
CA MET A 77 -14.95 -11.45 10.05
C MET A 77 -15.33 -10.85 11.40
N PHE A 78 -14.35 -10.31 12.14
CA PHE A 78 -14.59 -9.56 13.37
C PHE A 78 -15.48 -8.35 13.12
N LEU A 79 -15.19 -7.57 12.10
CA LEU A 79 -15.96 -6.38 11.74
C LEU A 79 -17.42 -6.74 11.42
N LEU A 80 -17.64 -7.82 10.66
CA LEU A 80 -18.97 -8.33 10.33
C LEU A 80 -19.75 -8.72 11.59
N ILE A 81 -19.13 -9.48 12.49
CA ILE A 81 -19.73 -9.91 13.75
C ILE A 81 -20.01 -8.71 14.67
N SER A 82 -19.22 -7.65 14.58
CA SER A 82 -19.35 -6.44 15.41
C SER A 82 -20.52 -5.54 15.02
N ILE A 83 -21.07 -5.65 13.78
CA ILE A 83 -22.15 -4.80 13.27
C ILE A 83 -23.37 -4.78 14.21
N PRO A 84 -23.98 -5.91 14.60
CA PRO A 84 -25.17 -5.89 15.46
C PRO A 84 -24.92 -5.34 16.87
N TYR A 85 -23.66 -5.35 17.32
CA TYR A 85 -23.27 -4.84 18.64
C TYR A 85 -22.78 -3.38 18.61
N GLY A 86 -22.63 -2.78 17.42
CA GLY A 86 -22.12 -1.42 17.27
C GLY A 86 -20.71 -1.21 17.84
N MET A 87 -19.85 -2.25 17.85
CA MET A 87 -18.54 -2.17 18.51
C MET A 87 -17.59 -1.22 17.81
N VAL A 88 -17.42 -1.33 16.49
CA VAL A 88 -16.50 -0.49 15.71
C VAL A 88 -17.24 0.74 15.17
N PHE A 89 -18.42 0.56 14.64
CA PHE A 89 -19.31 1.61 14.20
C PHE A 89 -20.77 1.18 14.40
N SER A 90 -21.66 2.14 14.48
CA SER A 90 -23.10 1.88 14.53
C SER A 90 -23.85 2.85 13.60
N VAL A 91 -24.97 2.37 13.08
CA VAL A 91 -25.93 3.20 12.33
C VAL A 91 -27.26 3.11 13.05
N SER A 92 -27.75 4.25 13.53
CA SER A 92 -29.01 4.34 14.27
C SER A 92 -30.21 3.91 13.43
N VAL A 93 -31.39 3.80 14.06
CA VAL A 93 -32.65 3.54 13.34
C VAL A 93 -32.97 4.70 12.38
N ASP A 94 -32.58 5.90 12.73
CA ASP A 94 -32.75 7.12 11.91
C ASP A 94 -31.67 7.27 10.84
N ASN A 95 -30.89 6.18 10.59
CA ASN A 95 -29.84 6.12 9.58
C ASN A 95 -28.71 7.16 9.80
N ILE A 96 -28.33 7.41 11.05
CA ILE A 96 -27.22 8.30 11.42
C ILE A 96 -26.03 7.44 11.84
N TYR A 97 -24.90 7.66 11.20
CA TYR A 97 -23.62 7.01 11.53
C TYR A 97 -23.04 7.53 12.85
N SER A 98 -22.43 6.66 13.61
CA SER A 98 -21.60 7.01 14.77
C SER A 98 -20.45 6.02 14.97
N ARG A 99 -19.32 6.53 15.50
CA ARG A 99 -18.19 5.68 15.87
C ARG A 99 -18.54 4.86 17.10
N GLY A 100 -18.24 3.56 17.05
CA GLY A 100 -18.42 2.67 18.19
C GLY A 100 -17.31 2.81 19.25
N PRO A 101 -17.50 2.24 20.45
CA PRO A 101 -16.54 2.32 21.55
C PRO A 101 -15.19 1.63 21.23
N HIS A 102 -15.17 0.70 20.30
CA HIS A 102 -13.97 -0.05 19.89
C HIS A 102 -13.45 0.39 18.50
N PHE A 103 -13.76 1.60 18.06
CA PHE A 103 -13.27 2.15 16.78
C PHE A 103 -11.74 2.13 16.67
N TYR A 104 -11.02 2.15 17.80
CA TYR A 104 -9.57 2.03 17.85
C TYR A 104 -9.03 0.73 17.21
N ILE A 105 -9.85 -0.34 17.14
CA ILE A 105 -9.44 -1.60 16.48
C ILE A 105 -9.23 -1.36 14.98
N TYR A 106 -10.12 -0.62 14.31
CA TYR A 106 -9.91 -0.19 12.92
C TYR A 106 -8.63 0.62 12.79
N VAL A 107 -8.43 1.60 13.67
CA VAL A 107 -7.23 2.46 13.65
C VAL A 107 -5.95 1.61 13.77
N ILE A 108 -5.90 0.65 14.69
CA ILE A 108 -4.76 -0.27 14.86
C ILE A 108 -4.52 -1.09 13.60
N MET A 109 -5.56 -1.66 13.00
CA MET A 109 -5.45 -2.47 11.78
C MET A 109 -4.95 -1.63 10.61
N TYR A 110 -5.48 -0.43 10.43
CA TYR A 110 -5.08 0.49 9.36
C TYR A 110 -3.61 0.94 9.50
N PHE A 111 -3.21 1.41 10.69
CA PHE A 111 -1.82 1.78 10.97
C PHE A 111 -0.87 0.57 10.86
N GLY A 112 -1.27 -0.59 11.33
CA GLY A 112 -0.51 -1.83 11.19
C GLY A 112 -0.24 -2.18 9.73
N ALA A 113 -1.24 -2.04 8.86
CA ALA A 113 -1.11 -2.28 7.43
C ALA A 113 -0.18 -1.25 6.75
N ILE A 114 -0.26 0.03 7.12
CA ILE A 114 0.66 1.08 6.64
C ILE A 114 2.08 0.80 7.11
N LEU A 115 2.27 0.42 8.37
CA LEU A 115 3.58 0.09 8.91
C LEU A 115 4.18 -1.12 8.19
N TYR A 116 3.37 -2.14 7.91
CA TYR A 116 3.78 -3.31 7.14
C TYR A 116 4.21 -2.93 5.71
N LEU A 117 3.46 -2.07 5.00
CA LEU A 117 3.83 -1.54 3.70
C LEU A 117 5.16 -0.78 3.78
N SER A 118 5.31 0.09 4.78
CA SER A 118 6.49 0.92 4.98
C SER A 118 7.75 0.07 5.20
N ILE A 119 7.69 -0.89 6.12
CA ILE A 119 8.80 -1.80 6.41
C ILE A 119 9.15 -2.64 5.19
N SER A 120 8.14 -3.20 4.50
CA SER A 120 8.36 -4.01 3.29
C SER A 120 9.03 -3.20 2.20
N THR A 121 8.61 -1.94 2.00
CA THR A 121 9.21 -1.04 1.01
C THR A 121 10.66 -0.70 1.36
N ILE A 122 10.96 -0.38 2.62
CA ILE A 122 12.33 -0.08 3.07
C ILE A 122 13.25 -1.30 2.90
N VAL A 123 12.78 -2.49 3.27
CA VAL A 123 13.56 -3.74 3.14
C VAL A 123 13.86 -4.01 1.67
N THR A 124 12.86 -3.95 0.81
CA THR A 124 13.03 -4.16 -0.63
C THR A 124 13.94 -3.11 -1.26
N ALA A 125 13.78 -1.83 -0.89
CA ALA A 125 14.65 -0.76 -1.38
C ALA A 125 16.13 -0.94 -0.98
N ARG A 126 16.39 -1.52 0.19
CA ARG A 126 17.75 -1.87 0.62
C ARG A 126 18.33 -3.02 -0.20
N GLU A 127 17.55 -4.05 -0.49
CA GLU A 127 17.98 -5.18 -1.33
C GLU A 127 18.37 -4.75 -2.74
N PHE A 128 17.63 -3.78 -3.30
CA PHE A 128 17.92 -3.21 -4.63
C PHE A 128 18.97 -2.11 -4.63
N GLN A 129 19.61 -1.81 -3.48
CA GLN A 129 20.59 -0.71 -3.32
C GLN A 129 20.13 0.63 -3.90
N ASN A 130 18.82 0.88 -3.87
CA ASN A 130 18.23 2.06 -4.48
C ASN A 130 18.70 3.34 -3.78
N ARG A 131 19.38 4.23 -4.54
CA ARG A 131 19.82 5.53 -4.05
C ARG A 131 18.66 6.45 -3.70
N SER A 132 17.52 6.29 -4.37
CA SER A 132 16.30 7.09 -4.17
C SER A 132 15.48 6.65 -2.94
N ARG A 133 15.99 5.72 -2.11
CA ARG A 133 15.31 5.26 -0.88
C ARG A 133 14.91 6.39 0.07
N MET A 134 15.60 7.53 0.01
CA MET A 134 15.25 8.70 0.84
C MET A 134 13.88 9.29 0.50
N LEU A 135 13.33 9.07 -0.70
CA LEU A 135 12.00 9.51 -1.08
C LEU A 135 10.87 8.73 -0.37
N ILE A 136 11.18 7.55 0.18
CA ILE A 136 10.19 6.74 0.91
C ILE A 136 9.82 7.42 2.23
N TYR A 137 10.77 8.02 2.94
CA TYR A 137 10.53 8.61 4.26
C TYR A 137 9.48 9.74 4.24
N PRO A 138 9.57 10.74 3.34
CA PRO A 138 8.54 11.76 3.26
C PRO A 138 7.18 11.19 2.83
N LEU A 139 7.12 10.15 1.99
CA LEU A 139 5.88 9.48 1.63
C LEU A 139 5.22 8.83 2.86
N ILE A 140 6.00 8.09 3.67
CA ILE A 140 5.50 7.48 4.91
C ILE A 140 5.02 8.56 5.88
N LEU A 141 5.82 9.63 6.07
CA LEU A 141 5.46 10.73 6.95
C LEU A 141 4.16 11.40 6.52
N PHE A 142 3.96 11.59 5.22
CA PHE A 142 2.74 12.18 4.69
C PHE A 142 1.51 11.32 4.99
N VAL A 143 1.58 9.98 4.78
CA VAL A 143 0.46 9.07 5.13
C VAL A 143 0.15 9.10 6.61
N MET A 144 1.18 9.09 7.45
CA MET A 144 0.98 9.14 8.90
C MET A 144 0.34 10.44 9.35
N ALA A 145 0.82 11.58 8.81
CA ALA A 145 0.26 12.90 9.12
C ALA A 145 -1.19 13.01 8.65
N GLU A 146 -1.50 12.58 7.43
CA GLU A 146 -2.86 12.56 6.88
C GLU A 146 -3.80 11.74 7.77
N THR A 147 -3.38 10.53 8.16
CA THR A 147 -4.19 9.66 9.02
C THR A 147 -4.47 10.29 10.39
N VAL A 148 -3.48 10.97 10.99
CA VAL A 148 -3.67 11.69 12.25
C VAL A 148 -4.68 12.83 12.09
N ILE A 149 -4.56 13.60 11.00
CA ILE A 149 -5.50 14.69 10.67
C ILE A 149 -6.91 14.15 10.50
N GLN A 150 -7.10 13.05 9.77
CA GLN A 150 -8.41 12.42 9.57
C GLN A 150 -9.06 11.93 10.87
N ILE A 151 -8.24 11.41 11.81
CA ILE A 151 -8.75 11.00 13.13
C ILE A 151 -9.19 12.21 13.94
N ALA A 152 -8.41 13.30 13.90
CA ALA A 152 -8.66 14.54 14.65
C ALA A 152 -9.81 15.36 14.05
N LEU A 153 -9.93 15.40 12.72
CA LEU A 153 -10.90 16.19 11.97
C LEU A 153 -11.70 15.30 11.01
N PRO A 154 -12.67 14.51 11.53
CA PRO A 154 -13.44 13.55 10.74
C PRO A 154 -14.24 14.15 9.58
N GLU A 155 -14.54 15.45 9.66
CA GLU A 155 -15.30 16.19 8.64
C GLU A 155 -14.49 16.45 7.36
N LEU A 156 -13.15 16.30 7.42
CA LEU A 156 -12.29 16.46 6.27
C LEU A 156 -12.21 15.13 5.46
N HIS A 157 -12.98 15.05 4.39
CA HIS A 157 -13.04 13.87 3.51
C HIS A 157 -11.95 13.89 2.42
N VAL A 158 -10.70 14.15 2.81
CA VAL A 158 -9.55 14.25 1.88
C VAL A 158 -8.69 12.99 1.82
N THR A 159 -8.96 12.02 2.67
CA THR A 159 -8.15 10.80 2.85
C THR A 159 -7.92 10.07 1.53
N TRP A 160 -8.95 9.81 0.77
CA TRP A 160 -8.84 9.04 -0.46
C TRP A 160 -8.14 9.79 -1.58
N LEU A 161 -8.24 11.12 -1.61
CA LEU A 161 -7.43 11.95 -2.50
C LEU A 161 -5.94 11.81 -2.16
N CYS A 162 -5.59 11.91 -0.89
CA CYS A 162 -4.21 11.74 -0.41
C CYS A 162 -3.68 10.33 -0.69
N ILE A 163 -4.46 9.28 -0.41
CA ILE A 163 -4.09 7.89 -0.69
C ILE A 163 -3.92 7.66 -2.20
N THR A 164 -4.79 8.22 -3.04
CA THR A 164 -4.66 8.13 -4.49
C THR A 164 -3.36 8.77 -4.97
N LEU A 165 -3.07 10.00 -4.54
CA LEU A 165 -1.83 10.70 -4.89
C LEU A 165 -0.60 9.89 -4.45
N LEU A 166 -0.61 9.39 -3.21
CA LEU A 166 0.45 8.55 -2.67
C LEU A 166 0.64 7.26 -3.45
N SER A 167 -0.45 6.59 -3.84
CA SER A 167 -0.36 5.36 -4.62
C SER A 167 0.23 5.59 -6.01
N VAL A 168 -0.03 6.75 -6.62
CA VAL A 168 0.61 7.16 -7.88
C VAL A 168 2.10 7.43 -7.68
N LEU A 169 2.48 8.17 -6.63
CA LEU A 169 3.89 8.41 -6.30
C LEU A 169 4.61 7.11 -5.97
N TYR A 170 3.95 6.20 -5.26
CA TYR A 170 4.48 4.87 -4.96
C TYR A 170 4.67 4.02 -6.22
N PHE A 171 3.73 4.09 -7.17
CA PHE A 171 3.87 3.44 -8.47
C PHE A 171 5.09 3.96 -9.24
N ILE A 172 5.25 5.29 -9.32
CA ILE A 172 6.41 5.92 -9.98
C ILE A 172 7.71 5.45 -9.32
N TYR A 173 7.74 5.44 -7.98
CA TYR A 173 8.89 4.97 -7.21
C TYR A 173 9.24 3.51 -7.51
N CYS A 174 8.26 2.60 -7.48
CA CYS A 174 8.47 1.19 -7.78
C CYS A 174 8.91 0.97 -9.24
N ASN A 175 8.30 1.71 -10.17
CA ASN A 175 8.67 1.62 -11.58
C ASN A 175 10.11 2.08 -11.82
N GLU A 176 10.52 3.20 -11.20
CA GLU A 176 11.91 3.66 -11.26
C GLU A 176 12.88 2.61 -10.66
N MET A 177 12.52 2.02 -9.51
CA MET A 177 13.34 0.98 -8.87
C MET A 177 13.50 -0.25 -9.77
N TRP A 178 12.44 -0.72 -10.42
CA TRP A 178 12.51 -1.90 -11.30
C TRP A 178 13.23 -1.61 -12.62
N ASN A 179 13.10 -0.39 -13.15
CA ASN A 179 13.79 0.02 -14.37
C ASN A 179 15.32 0.16 -14.18
N GLN A 180 15.83 0.08 -12.95
CA GLN A 180 17.27 0.04 -12.67
C GLN A 180 17.89 -1.33 -12.92
N LEU A 181 17.09 -2.37 -13.11
CA LEU A 181 17.54 -3.73 -13.28
C LEU A 181 17.50 -4.15 -14.74
N ASP A 182 18.43 -5.00 -15.10
CA ASP A 182 18.40 -5.77 -16.35
C ASP A 182 17.36 -6.91 -16.23
N ALA A 183 16.50 -7.05 -17.24
CA ALA A 183 15.37 -7.97 -17.19
C ALA A 183 15.79 -9.46 -17.19
N LEU A 184 16.96 -9.78 -17.74
CA LEU A 184 17.47 -11.16 -17.87
C LEU A 184 18.25 -11.58 -16.62
N THR A 185 19.14 -10.72 -16.16
CA THR A 185 20.10 -11.06 -15.11
C THR A 185 19.63 -10.64 -13.72
N GLY A 186 18.69 -9.67 -13.63
CA GLY A 186 18.27 -9.05 -12.37
C GLY A 186 19.36 -8.19 -11.70
N LEU A 187 20.47 -7.93 -12.38
CA LEU A 187 21.54 -7.04 -11.96
C LEU A 187 21.22 -5.59 -12.38
N LEU A 188 22.04 -4.63 -11.96
CA LEU A 188 21.91 -3.26 -12.43
C LEU A 188 22.15 -3.20 -13.94
N ASN A 189 21.25 -2.53 -14.65
CA ASN A 189 21.47 -2.26 -16.06
C ASN A 189 22.59 -1.23 -16.26
N GLN A 190 23.11 -1.11 -17.47
CA GLN A 190 24.24 -0.24 -17.80
C GLN A 190 24.04 1.20 -17.33
N ASN A 191 22.85 1.77 -17.55
CA ASN A 191 22.56 3.15 -17.15
C ASN A 191 22.61 3.35 -15.63
N SER A 192 22.08 2.40 -14.89
CA SER A 192 22.05 2.43 -13.42
C SER A 192 23.44 2.20 -12.84
N TYR A 193 24.23 1.30 -13.44
CA TYR A 193 25.63 1.10 -13.10
C TYR A 193 26.43 2.39 -13.27
N LEU A 194 26.33 3.05 -14.42
CA LEU A 194 27.05 4.31 -14.70
C LEU A 194 26.64 5.44 -13.77
N LYS A 195 25.33 5.56 -13.44
CA LYS A 195 24.84 6.56 -12.47
C LYS A 195 25.38 6.31 -11.06
N GLN A 196 25.52 5.06 -10.65
CA GLN A 196 26.04 4.73 -9.32
C GLN A 196 27.56 4.87 -9.22
N THR A 197 28.30 4.53 -10.27
CA THR A 197 29.76 4.58 -10.29
C THR A 197 30.31 5.95 -10.64
N GLY A 198 29.60 6.75 -11.46
CA GLY A 198 30.03 8.06 -11.93
C GLY A 198 30.23 9.14 -10.85
N GLY A 199 29.73 8.92 -9.62
CA GLY A 199 29.93 9.82 -8.47
C GLY A 199 30.85 9.27 -7.39
N VAL A 200 31.34 8.04 -7.53
CA VAL A 200 32.17 7.39 -6.51
C VAL A 200 33.65 7.61 -6.86
N ARG A 201 34.31 8.52 -6.15
CA ARG A 201 35.77 8.52 -6.08
C ARG A 201 36.19 7.28 -5.29
N CYS A 202 36.43 6.18 -5.98
CA CYS A 202 36.95 4.94 -5.34
C CYS A 202 38.32 5.21 -4.75
N LYS A 203 38.39 5.23 -3.43
CA LYS A 203 39.66 5.18 -2.68
C LYS A 203 40.10 3.72 -2.62
N GLY A 204 40.62 3.19 -3.73
CA GLY A 204 41.07 1.82 -3.85
C GLY A 204 39.92 0.84 -4.13
N GLY A 205 40.02 0.07 -5.15
CA GLY A 205 39.09 -0.98 -5.56
C GLY A 205 39.61 -1.64 -6.82
N VAL A 206 39.15 -2.86 -7.12
CA VAL A 206 39.46 -3.57 -8.36
C VAL A 206 38.17 -3.62 -9.19
N LEU A 207 38.24 -3.14 -10.44
CA LEU A 207 37.21 -3.36 -11.43
C LEU A 207 37.56 -4.62 -12.22
N VAL A 208 36.65 -5.57 -12.19
CA VAL A 208 36.80 -6.81 -12.97
C VAL A 208 35.75 -6.79 -14.07
N VAL A 209 36.19 -6.95 -15.32
CA VAL A 209 35.34 -7.04 -16.50
C VAL A 209 35.50 -8.44 -17.08
N PHE A 210 34.38 -9.10 -17.32
CA PHE A 210 34.34 -10.41 -17.95
C PHE A 210 33.69 -10.30 -19.34
N ASP A 211 34.25 -11.01 -20.32
CA ASP A 211 33.66 -11.21 -21.63
C ASP A 211 33.69 -12.69 -21.94
N VAL A 212 32.77 -13.16 -22.77
CA VAL A 212 32.69 -14.55 -23.17
C VAL A 212 33.33 -14.68 -24.55
N ASP A 213 34.44 -15.41 -24.62
CA ASP A 213 35.13 -15.71 -25.87
C ASP A 213 34.19 -16.47 -26.81
N ASP A 214 34.23 -16.11 -28.10
CA ASP A 214 33.43 -16.74 -29.14
C ASP A 214 31.91 -16.80 -28.89
N PHE A 215 31.35 -15.80 -28.13
CA PHE A 215 29.95 -15.77 -27.78
C PHE A 215 29.00 -15.97 -28.96
N LYS A 216 29.36 -15.42 -30.14
CA LYS A 216 28.57 -15.58 -31.37
C LYS A 216 28.46 -17.03 -31.80
N GLN A 217 29.56 -17.81 -31.75
CA GLN A 217 29.55 -19.24 -32.11
C GLN A 217 28.74 -20.09 -31.13
N ILE A 218 28.67 -19.66 -29.84
CA ILE A 218 27.89 -20.34 -28.80
C ILE A 218 26.41 -20.06 -29.02
N ASN A 219 26.06 -18.82 -29.38
CA ASN A 219 24.67 -18.39 -29.53
C ASN A 219 24.01 -18.85 -30.84
N ASP A 220 24.80 -19.08 -31.90
CA ASP A 220 24.31 -19.48 -33.22
C ASP A 220 24.18 -21.03 -33.37
N ARG A 221 24.45 -21.78 -32.29
CA ARG A 221 24.21 -23.22 -32.18
C ARG A 221 22.88 -23.52 -31.53
#